data_92a448783309f6cfc4bc16c6cc1bcd89
#
_entry.id   92a448783309f6cfc4bc16c6cc1bcd89
#
_cell.length_a   1.000
_cell.length_b   1.000
_cell.length_c   1.000
_cell.angle_alpha   90.00
_cell.angle_beta   90.00
_cell.angle_gamma   90.00
#
_symmetry.space_group_name_H-M   'P 1'
#
loop_
_entity.id
_entity.type
_entity.pdbx_description
1 polymer ?
#
loop_
_entity_poly.entity_id
_entity_poly.type
_entity_poly.pdbx_seq_one_letter_code
_entity_poly.pdbx_strand_id
1 'polypeptide(L)'
;MSDGHPAEPEQSGNDPAPGTASTAVPGDAGGSRAQSRSLWLRRTLNLSQKEAVASATMTATGDNFFNAFAIFLQASALQMGWLTAIPQLFGALCQILSAWLGNYLPRKPMVVATAVLQTVVVVGLVVLAVAQPEQGVWWLILLAVMYFGCINFIQPQWRAWMGSIVPQRRRGAFFASRTRLTMMASLLVFAGGGALLSLSETAGVVWLGFATLFAVAATGRLISSRLLHLMHDPDPRPHRERRKGFLNSIRQLRASLHDKTFRDYSFFVAGMQGVVAISAPFFAVYMLRDLHFTYFEYSLNAIASIVTQFLTLSFWGRFTDRFGNRIVMQFCCLTIPVIPVLWMISPDFYYLLLVQVVSGLVWSGFSLSTANYLYDIRPQRSDFAVYAAAQSALTAVAIFAGATLGGLIAAGAPVLFEWLGFLQSWMRSPLFVVFFVTAILRTVVALWFLPRANEPVPRRRPKVLQLILRVSRFNAITGVSLDWLSVTRKPSAHKKTASTDSFDTDPEPQDE
;
A
#
# COMPACT_ATOMS: atom_id res chain seq x y z
N MET A 1 -37.92 -70.18 -20.09
CA MET A 1 -39.37 -70.31 -19.92
C MET A 1 -39.87 -68.92 -20.02
N SER A 2 -40.20 -68.56 -21.17
CA SER A 2 -41.47 -68.45 -21.93
C SER A 2 -42.21 -67.17 -21.49
N ASP A 3 -42.18 -66.24 -22.36
CA ASP A 3 -43.16 -65.81 -23.35
C ASP A 3 -44.22 -64.85 -22.87
N GLY A 4 -44.42 -63.78 -23.63
CA GLY A 4 -45.69 -63.24 -23.91
C GLY A 4 -45.78 -61.73 -24.12
N HIS A 5 -45.50 -61.26 -25.31
CA HIS A 5 -46.27 -60.20 -25.95
C HIS A 5 -47.64 -60.68 -26.31
N PRO A 6 -48.72 -59.90 -26.45
CA PRO A 6 -48.93 -59.02 -27.60
C PRO A 6 -49.85 -57.80 -27.40
N ALA A 7 -49.78 -56.92 -28.44
CA ALA A 7 -50.82 -56.23 -29.23
C ALA A 7 -51.60 -55.00 -28.69
N GLU A 8 -51.46 -53.92 -29.47
CA GLU A 8 -52.40 -52.82 -29.67
C GLU A 8 -53.81 -53.25 -30.08
N PRO A 9 -54.80 -52.35 -29.97
CA PRO A 9 -55.28 -51.73 -31.21
C PRO A 9 -55.63 -50.21 -31.12
N GLU A 10 -55.67 -49.64 -32.32
CA GLU A 10 -56.12 -48.37 -32.84
C GLU A 10 -57.53 -47.93 -32.48
N GLN A 11 -57.74 -46.59 -32.63
CA GLN A 11 -58.80 -45.82 -33.30
C GLN A 11 -59.39 -44.77 -32.35
N SER A 12 -59.41 -43.56 -32.71
CA SER A 12 -60.03 -42.65 -33.64
C SER A 12 -60.42 -41.36 -32.99
N GLY A 13 -59.96 -40.29 -33.49
CA GLY A 13 -60.58 -39.10 -34.00
C GLY A 13 -61.45 -38.24 -33.06
N ASN A 14 -60.94 -37.03 -32.80
CA ASN A 14 -61.72 -35.81 -33.05
C ASN A 14 -60.86 -34.57 -32.74
N ASP A 15 -60.55 -33.80 -33.77
CA ASP A 15 -60.12 -32.42 -33.66
C ASP A 15 -61.29 -31.53 -33.20
N PRO A 16 -60.97 -30.47 -32.42
CA PRO A 16 -61.47 -29.16 -32.82
C PRO A 16 -60.37 -28.08 -32.81
N ALA A 17 -60.52 -27.13 -33.68
CA ALA A 17 -59.75 -26.04 -34.23
C ALA A 17 -59.07 -25.05 -33.23
N PRO A 18 -58.14 -24.18 -33.74
CA PRO A 18 -57.07 -23.54 -33.00
C PRO A 18 -57.52 -22.32 -32.23
N GLY A 19 -57.39 -22.36 -30.91
CA GLY A 19 -57.43 -21.20 -30.04
C GLY A 19 -56.07 -20.50 -30.04
N THR A 20 -56.05 -19.23 -30.40
CA THR A 20 -54.94 -18.29 -30.37
C THR A 20 -54.22 -18.29 -29.04
N ALA A 21 -53.12 -19.05 -28.95
CA ALA A 21 -52.19 -18.92 -27.83
C ALA A 21 -51.30 -17.70 -28.11
N SER A 22 -51.54 -16.64 -27.35
CA SER A 22 -50.63 -15.51 -27.22
C SER A 22 -49.24 -15.97 -26.84
N THR A 23 -48.33 -15.93 -27.83
CA THR A 23 -46.89 -16.12 -27.61
C THR A 23 -46.38 -14.91 -26.79
N ALA A 24 -46.39 -15.03 -25.48
CA ALA A 24 -45.61 -14.18 -24.60
C ALA A 24 -44.13 -14.43 -24.90
N VAL A 25 -43.51 -13.47 -25.58
CA VAL A 25 -42.08 -13.43 -25.90
C VAL A 25 -41.30 -13.39 -24.61
N PRO A 26 -40.41 -14.35 -24.30
CA PRO A 26 -39.54 -14.27 -23.10
C PRO A 26 -38.30 -13.40 -23.39
N GLY A 27 -38.50 -12.18 -23.90
CA GLY A 27 -37.41 -11.30 -24.33
C GLY A 27 -37.02 -10.21 -23.33
N ASP A 28 -37.84 -9.86 -22.35
CA ASP A 28 -37.69 -8.61 -21.61
C ASP A 28 -37.05 -8.76 -20.21
N ALA A 29 -37.05 -9.95 -19.64
CA ALA A 29 -36.50 -10.17 -18.29
C ALA A 29 -34.92 -10.18 -18.26
N GLY A 30 -34.27 -10.48 -19.34
CA GLY A 30 -32.82 -10.49 -19.48
C GLY A 30 -32.22 -9.08 -19.63
N GLY A 31 -32.86 -8.25 -20.43
CA GLY A 31 -32.47 -6.85 -20.65
C GLY A 31 -32.58 -5.99 -19.40
N SER A 32 -33.66 -6.11 -18.66
CA SER A 32 -33.92 -5.39 -17.41
C SER A 32 -32.90 -5.76 -16.30
N ARG A 33 -32.56 -7.04 -16.16
CA ARG A 33 -31.54 -7.50 -15.20
C ARG A 33 -30.11 -7.02 -15.56
N ALA A 34 -29.75 -7.03 -16.83
CA ALA A 34 -28.43 -6.54 -17.31
C ALA A 34 -28.33 -5.03 -17.14
N GLN A 35 -29.39 -4.29 -17.40
CA GLN A 35 -29.45 -2.84 -17.25
C GLN A 35 -29.39 -2.41 -15.75
N SER A 36 -30.12 -3.06 -14.88
CA SER A 36 -30.04 -2.84 -13.44
C SER A 36 -28.67 -3.20 -12.87
N ARG A 37 -28.04 -4.30 -13.35
CA ARG A 37 -26.67 -4.67 -13.00
C ARG A 37 -25.63 -3.61 -13.42
N SER A 38 -25.79 -2.99 -14.56
CA SER A 38 -24.88 -1.93 -15.03
C SER A 38 -25.04 -0.64 -14.22
N LEU A 39 -26.25 -0.29 -13.79
CA LEU A 39 -26.53 0.91 -13.01
C LEU A 39 -25.97 0.82 -11.59
N TRP A 40 -26.24 -0.28 -10.85
CA TRP A 40 -25.70 -0.42 -9.51
C TRP A 40 -24.17 -0.52 -9.50
N LEU A 41 -23.56 -1.14 -10.54
CA LEU A 41 -22.10 -1.20 -10.68
C LEU A 41 -21.51 0.19 -10.84
N ARG A 42 -22.01 0.99 -11.77
CA ARG A 42 -21.57 2.38 -11.98
C ARG A 42 -21.72 3.21 -10.70
N ARG A 43 -22.87 3.10 -10.02
CA ARG A 43 -23.12 3.80 -8.76
C ARG A 43 -22.11 3.39 -7.68
N THR A 44 -21.85 2.11 -7.51
CA THR A 44 -20.91 1.59 -6.50
C THR A 44 -19.47 2.01 -6.81
N LEU A 45 -19.04 2.00 -8.07
CA LEU A 45 -17.70 2.46 -8.45
C LEU A 45 -17.51 3.96 -8.20
N ASN A 46 -18.51 4.79 -8.51
CA ASN A 46 -18.48 6.22 -8.20
C ASN A 46 -18.45 6.48 -6.69
N LEU A 47 -19.24 5.74 -5.89
CA LEU A 47 -19.21 5.83 -4.43
C LEU A 47 -17.83 5.43 -3.90
N SER A 48 -17.18 4.40 -4.47
CA SER A 48 -15.84 3.99 -4.09
C SER A 48 -14.77 5.04 -4.40
N GLN A 49 -14.91 5.82 -5.47
CA GLN A 49 -13.99 6.94 -5.76
C GLN A 49 -14.17 8.09 -4.75
N LYS A 50 -15.40 8.45 -4.43
CA LYS A 50 -15.71 9.47 -3.40
C LYS A 50 -15.24 9.03 -2.02
N GLU A 51 -15.45 7.75 -1.68
CA GLU A 51 -14.96 7.13 -0.45
C GLU A 51 -13.43 7.20 -0.37
N ALA A 52 -12.72 6.99 -1.48
CA ALA A 52 -11.27 7.09 -1.54
C ALA A 52 -10.77 8.48 -1.13
N VAL A 53 -11.40 9.54 -1.62
CA VAL A 53 -11.05 10.93 -1.26
C VAL A 53 -11.34 11.19 0.22
N ALA A 54 -12.53 10.79 0.71
CA ALA A 54 -12.91 10.97 2.10
C ALA A 54 -11.99 10.18 3.07
N SER A 55 -11.60 8.95 2.71
CA SER A 55 -10.64 8.16 3.48
C SER A 55 -9.23 8.74 3.42
N ALA A 56 -8.83 9.30 2.26
CA ALA A 56 -7.53 9.96 2.09
C ALA A 56 -7.39 11.20 2.98
N THR A 57 -8.47 11.95 3.19
CA THR A 57 -8.49 13.08 4.12
C THR A 57 -8.12 12.64 5.54
N MET A 58 -8.68 11.51 6.01
CA MET A 58 -8.33 10.97 7.32
C MET A 58 -6.87 10.50 7.39
N THR A 59 -6.40 9.72 6.41
CA THR A 59 -5.03 9.17 6.45
C THR A 59 -3.98 10.26 6.28
N ALA A 60 -4.22 11.26 5.45
CA ALA A 60 -3.30 12.37 5.26
C ALA A 60 -3.11 13.21 6.53
N THR A 61 -4.17 13.38 7.33
CA THR A 61 -4.10 14.11 8.60
C THR A 61 -3.64 13.23 9.76
N GLY A 62 -4.10 11.99 9.85
CA GLY A 62 -3.75 11.08 10.93
C GLY A 62 -2.30 10.60 10.84
N ASP A 63 -1.98 9.83 9.80
CA ASP A 63 -0.69 9.13 9.69
C ASP A 63 0.51 10.07 9.71
N ASN A 64 0.40 11.23 9.06
CA ASN A 64 1.53 12.14 8.88
C ASN A 64 1.77 13.07 10.09
N PHE A 65 0.73 13.34 10.88
CA PHE A 65 0.86 14.30 12.01
C PHE A 65 0.93 13.65 13.39
N PHE A 66 0.85 12.31 13.52
CA PHE A 66 1.02 11.65 14.82
C PHE A 66 2.37 11.96 15.46
N ASN A 67 3.45 11.94 14.69
CA ASN A 67 4.78 12.29 15.22
C ASN A 67 4.85 13.78 15.64
N ALA A 68 4.29 14.68 14.84
CA ALA A 68 4.23 16.09 15.15
C ALA A 68 3.38 16.36 16.41
N PHE A 69 2.24 15.67 16.54
CA PHE A 69 1.39 15.77 17.73
C PHE A 69 2.05 15.18 18.98
N ALA A 70 2.78 14.04 18.84
CA ALA A 70 3.56 13.50 19.95
C ALA A 70 4.66 14.46 20.42
N ILE A 71 5.33 15.17 19.49
CA ILE A 71 6.32 16.20 19.82
C ILE A 71 5.65 17.38 20.54
N PHE A 72 4.47 17.81 20.08
CA PHE A 72 3.67 18.83 20.76
C PHE A 72 3.30 18.43 22.19
N LEU A 73 2.93 17.15 22.43
CA LEU A 73 2.66 16.57 23.74
C LEU A 73 3.94 16.26 24.54
N GLN A 74 5.11 16.66 24.07
CA GLN A 74 6.40 16.49 24.73
C GLN A 74 6.81 15.02 24.94
N ALA A 75 6.52 14.16 23.96
CA ALA A 75 6.87 12.75 24.02
C ALA A 75 8.39 12.55 24.19
N SER A 76 8.75 11.63 25.08
CA SER A 76 10.12 11.15 25.23
C SER A 76 10.58 10.35 24.00
N ALA A 77 11.90 10.22 23.84
CA ALA A 77 12.47 9.44 22.73
C ALA A 77 11.95 7.98 22.70
N LEU A 78 11.78 7.36 23.87
CA LEU A 78 11.25 6.00 23.96
C LEU A 78 9.77 5.94 23.56
N GLN A 79 8.96 6.93 23.94
CA GLN A 79 7.55 7.02 23.54
C GLN A 79 7.40 7.26 22.03
N MET A 80 8.29 8.03 21.40
CA MET A 80 8.35 8.17 19.94
C MET A 80 8.62 6.83 19.24
N GLY A 81 9.54 6.04 19.78
CA GLY A 81 9.78 4.68 19.32
C GLY A 81 8.54 3.78 19.43
N TRP A 82 7.86 3.79 20.58
CA TRP A 82 6.65 3.00 20.82
C TRP A 82 5.45 3.46 20.00
N LEU A 83 5.31 4.75 19.73
CA LEU A 83 4.27 5.27 18.84
C LEU A 83 4.38 4.69 17.42
N THR A 84 5.57 4.33 16.98
CA THR A 84 5.79 3.66 15.70
C THR A 84 5.70 2.14 15.83
N ALA A 85 6.26 1.56 16.90
CA ALA A 85 6.44 0.12 17.08
C ALA A 85 5.10 -0.61 17.35
N ILE A 86 4.37 -0.17 18.37
CA ILE A 86 3.20 -0.88 18.88
C ILE A 86 2.05 -0.89 17.86
N PRO A 87 1.70 0.22 17.19
CA PRO A 87 0.64 0.23 16.19
C PRO A 87 0.91 -0.69 15.00
N GLN A 88 2.16 -0.82 14.56
CA GLN A 88 2.53 -1.69 13.44
C GLN A 88 2.36 -3.17 13.78
N LEU A 89 2.82 -3.58 14.97
CA LEU A 89 2.67 -4.96 15.43
C LEU A 89 1.20 -5.31 15.63
N PHE A 90 0.44 -4.45 16.32
CA PHE A 90 -0.99 -4.64 16.55
C PHE A 90 -1.77 -4.66 15.24
N GLY A 91 -1.43 -3.77 14.30
CA GLY A 91 -2.02 -3.73 12.97
C GLY A 91 -1.84 -5.03 12.20
N ALA A 92 -0.63 -5.64 12.25
CA ALA A 92 -0.39 -6.94 11.63
C ALA A 92 -1.24 -8.06 12.24
N LEU A 93 -1.42 -8.07 13.57
CA LEU A 93 -2.32 -9.00 14.24
C LEU A 93 -3.78 -8.80 13.80
N CYS A 94 -4.24 -7.56 13.74
CA CYS A 94 -5.57 -7.20 13.27
C CYS A 94 -5.81 -7.64 11.81
N GLN A 95 -4.79 -7.54 10.94
CA GLN A 95 -4.86 -7.99 9.56
C GLN A 95 -5.07 -9.50 9.45
N ILE A 96 -4.33 -10.29 10.23
CA ILE A 96 -4.47 -11.75 10.29
C ILE A 96 -5.85 -12.12 10.84
N LEU A 97 -6.27 -11.45 11.93
CA LEU A 97 -7.57 -11.66 12.54
C LEU A 97 -8.71 -11.37 11.57
N SER A 98 -8.62 -10.26 10.83
CA SER A 98 -9.60 -9.89 9.81
C SER A 98 -9.70 -10.93 8.70
N ALA A 99 -8.56 -11.41 8.19
CA ALA A 99 -8.54 -12.44 7.14
C ALA A 99 -9.20 -13.76 7.62
N TRP A 100 -8.95 -14.14 8.87
CA TRP A 100 -9.58 -15.32 9.50
C TRP A 100 -11.09 -15.11 9.72
N LEU A 101 -11.49 -13.96 10.27
CA LEU A 101 -12.88 -13.65 10.59
C LEU A 101 -13.77 -13.51 9.34
N GLY A 102 -13.17 -13.10 8.20
CA GLY A 102 -13.83 -13.03 6.89
C GLY A 102 -14.32 -14.38 6.34
N ASN A 103 -13.87 -15.51 6.93
CA ASN A 103 -14.41 -16.83 6.61
C ASN A 103 -15.76 -17.09 7.32
N TYR A 104 -16.08 -16.34 8.35
CA TYR A 104 -17.26 -16.53 9.20
C TYR A 104 -18.28 -15.39 9.08
N LEU A 105 -17.82 -14.16 8.91
CA LEU A 105 -18.65 -12.96 8.89
C LEU A 105 -18.70 -12.34 7.49
N PRO A 106 -19.84 -11.69 7.17
CA PRO A 106 -19.94 -10.94 5.91
C PRO A 106 -19.01 -9.73 5.91
N ARG A 107 -18.30 -9.52 4.79
CA ARG A 107 -17.23 -8.51 4.66
C ARG A 107 -17.72 -7.07 4.76
N LYS A 108 -18.88 -6.73 4.17
CA LYS A 108 -19.43 -5.36 4.19
C LYS A 108 -19.69 -4.86 5.60
N PRO A 109 -20.47 -5.54 6.46
CA PRO A 109 -20.69 -5.09 7.84
C PRO A 109 -19.39 -5.02 8.65
N MET A 110 -18.43 -5.95 8.45
CA MET A 110 -17.13 -5.88 9.09
C MET A 110 -16.38 -4.58 8.74
N VAL A 111 -16.30 -4.24 7.45
CA VAL A 111 -15.64 -3.02 6.97
C VAL A 111 -16.34 -1.78 7.51
N VAL A 112 -17.69 -1.72 7.44
CA VAL A 112 -18.46 -0.55 7.89
C VAL A 112 -18.36 -0.37 9.40
N ALA A 113 -18.54 -1.43 10.20
CA ALA A 113 -18.46 -1.36 11.66
C ALA A 113 -17.07 -0.89 12.12
N THR A 114 -16.00 -1.44 11.51
CA THR A 114 -14.62 -1.01 11.82
C THR A 114 -14.37 0.43 11.38
N ALA A 115 -14.96 0.89 10.26
CA ALA A 115 -14.84 2.27 9.82
C ALA A 115 -15.55 3.26 10.78
N VAL A 116 -16.69 2.87 11.34
CA VAL A 116 -17.38 3.64 12.39
C VAL A 116 -16.56 3.67 13.67
N LEU A 117 -16.04 2.51 14.11
CA LEU A 117 -15.13 2.44 15.27
C LEU A 117 -13.91 3.37 15.07
N GLN A 118 -13.32 3.36 13.89
CA GLN A 118 -12.20 4.26 13.59
C GLN A 118 -12.60 5.73 13.65
N THR A 119 -13.83 6.10 13.26
CA THR A 119 -14.32 7.47 13.42
C THR A 119 -14.32 7.86 14.90
N VAL A 120 -14.80 6.97 15.79
CA VAL A 120 -14.77 7.21 17.24
C VAL A 120 -13.35 7.39 17.75
N VAL A 121 -12.41 6.58 17.28
CA VAL A 121 -10.97 6.71 17.63
C VAL A 121 -10.42 8.07 17.21
N VAL A 122 -10.74 8.53 16.00
CA VAL A 122 -10.27 9.84 15.51
C VAL A 122 -10.94 11.00 16.28
N VAL A 123 -12.21 10.86 16.69
CA VAL A 123 -12.86 11.81 17.62
C VAL A 123 -12.13 11.82 18.96
N GLY A 124 -11.65 10.66 19.44
CA GLY A 124 -10.79 10.59 20.63
C GLY A 124 -9.49 11.40 20.50
N LEU A 125 -8.89 11.48 19.29
CA LEU A 125 -7.75 12.37 19.04
C LEU A 125 -8.13 13.86 19.13
N VAL A 126 -9.34 14.24 18.69
CA VAL A 126 -9.84 15.63 18.87
C VAL A 126 -9.96 15.96 20.36
N VAL A 127 -10.58 15.07 21.13
CA VAL A 127 -10.71 15.23 22.58
C VAL A 127 -9.35 15.33 23.27
N LEU A 128 -8.39 14.48 22.85
CA LEU A 128 -7.02 14.49 23.37
C LEU A 128 -6.30 15.83 23.08
N ALA A 129 -6.48 16.39 21.88
CA ALA A 129 -5.89 17.67 21.49
C ALA A 129 -6.45 18.84 22.30
N VAL A 130 -7.74 18.78 22.68
CA VAL A 130 -8.39 19.81 23.49
C VAL A 130 -8.07 19.66 24.98
N ALA A 131 -8.15 18.44 25.50
CA ALA A 131 -8.02 18.16 26.94
C ALA A 131 -6.56 18.22 27.44
N GLN A 132 -5.58 17.87 26.61
CA GLN A 132 -4.13 17.88 26.91
C GLN A 132 -3.78 17.32 28.30
N PRO A 133 -4.21 16.09 28.65
CA PRO A 133 -3.93 15.53 29.96
C PRO A 133 -2.41 15.31 30.15
N GLU A 134 -1.93 15.31 31.39
CA GLU A 134 -0.52 15.07 31.72
C GLU A 134 0.04 13.77 31.10
N GLN A 135 -0.78 12.75 30.97
CA GLN A 135 -0.43 11.47 30.31
C GLN A 135 -0.85 11.43 28.83
N GLY A 136 -0.95 12.58 28.16
CA GLY A 136 -1.46 12.68 26.79
C GLY A 136 -0.77 11.78 25.78
N VAL A 137 0.54 11.56 25.91
CA VAL A 137 1.32 10.68 25.01
C VAL A 137 0.87 9.22 25.08
N TRP A 138 0.52 8.69 26.26
CA TRP A 138 0.04 7.31 26.39
C TRP A 138 -1.33 7.13 25.75
N TRP A 139 -2.21 8.12 25.90
CA TRP A 139 -3.50 8.16 25.21
C TRP A 139 -3.31 8.23 23.69
N LEU A 140 -2.34 9.02 23.25
CA LEU A 140 -2.00 9.08 21.81
C LEU A 140 -1.54 7.71 21.30
N ILE A 141 -0.65 7.02 22.00
CA ILE A 141 -0.18 5.68 21.63
C ILE A 141 -1.36 4.70 21.57
N LEU A 142 -2.25 4.73 22.56
CA LEU A 142 -3.45 3.86 22.58
C LEU A 142 -4.37 4.15 21.38
N LEU A 143 -4.65 5.42 21.11
CA LEU A 143 -5.49 5.82 19.97
C LEU A 143 -4.81 5.50 18.63
N ALA A 144 -3.49 5.64 18.52
CA ALA A 144 -2.74 5.24 17.33
C ALA A 144 -2.78 3.72 17.12
N VAL A 145 -2.68 2.91 18.18
CA VAL A 145 -2.83 1.45 18.12
C VAL A 145 -4.21 1.07 17.57
N MET A 146 -5.26 1.70 18.09
CA MET A 146 -6.64 1.46 17.62
C MET A 146 -6.83 1.95 16.17
N TYR A 147 -6.28 3.11 15.82
CA TYR A 147 -6.34 3.70 14.48
C TYR A 147 -5.72 2.79 13.43
N PHE A 148 -4.46 2.37 13.63
CA PHE A 148 -3.76 1.47 12.71
C PHE A 148 -4.33 0.06 12.74
N GLY A 149 -4.81 -0.41 13.89
CA GLY A 149 -5.55 -1.66 14.01
C GLY A 149 -6.79 -1.68 13.12
N CYS A 150 -7.60 -0.62 13.13
CA CYS A 150 -8.77 -0.49 12.25
C CYS A 150 -8.39 -0.46 10.77
N ILE A 151 -7.36 0.31 10.37
CA ILE A 151 -6.90 0.35 8.97
C ILE A 151 -6.51 -1.05 8.49
N ASN A 152 -5.66 -1.74 9.26
CA ASN A 152 -5.16 -3.05 8.90
C ASN A 152 -6.25 -4.12 8.92
N PHE A 153 -7.25 -4.00 9.78
CA PHE A 153 -8.41 -4.88 9.82
C PHE A 153 -9.31 -4.71 8.58
N ILE A 154 -9.52 -3.48 8.12
CA ILE A 154 -10.35 -3.17 6.94
C ILE A 154 -9.70 -3.66 5.65
N GLN A 155 -8.40 -3.54 5.50
CA GLN A 155 -7.65 -3.75 4.25
C GLN A 155 -7.94 -5.08 3.53
N PRO A 156 -7.85 -6.28 4.17
CA PRO A 156 -8.08 -7.55 3.48
C PRO A 156 -9.52 -7.68 2.98
N GLN A 157 -10.49 -7.27 3.80
CA GLN A 157 -11.92 -7.37 3.48
C GLN A 157 -12.30 -6.41 2.37
N TRP A 158 -11.79 -5.18 2.42
CA TRP A 158 -11.99 -4.18 1.38
C TRP A 158 -11.42 -4.63 0.03
N ARG A 159 -10.19 -5.18 0.01
CA ARG A 159 -9.56 -5.71 -1.21
C ARG A 159 -10.37 -6.86 -1.81
N ALA A 160 -10.83 -7.79 -0.98
CA ALA A 160 -11.69 -8.89 -1.41
C ALA A 160 -13.03 -8.40 -1.97
N TRP A 161 -13.64 -7.41 -1.31
CA TRP A 161 -14.90 -6.79 -1.73
C TRP A 161 -14.75 -6.07 -3.08
N MET A 162 -13.76 -5.20 -3.23
CA MET A 162 -13.49 -4.51 -4.51
C MET A 162 -13.09 -5.48 -5.61
N GLY A 163 -12.35 -6.53 -5.28
CA GLY A 163 -11.99 -7.60 -6.22
C GLY A 163 -13.20 -8.32 -6.82
N SER A 164 -14.32 -8.45 -6.08
CA SER A 164 -15.56 -9.06 -6.59
C SER A 164 -16.43 -8.11 -7.41
N ILE A 165 -16.35 -6.80 -7.17
CA ILE A 165 -17.15 -5.78 -7.85
C ILE A 165 -16.52 -5.35 -9.17
N VAL A 166 -15.19 -5.09 -9.16
CA VAL A 166 -14.49 -4.49 -10.31
C VAL A 166 -14.21 -5.53 -11.38
N PRO A 167 -14.75 -5.39 -12.62
CA PRO A 167 -14.50 -6.33 -13.70
C PRO A 167 -13.00 -6.43 -14.03
N GLN A 168 -12.51 -7.63 -14.29
CA GLN A 168 -11.07 -7.89 -14.52
C GLN A 168 -10.47 -6.99 -15.61
N ARG A 169 -11.19 -6.79 -16.74
CA ARG A 169 -10.74 -5.96 -17.87
C ARG A 169 -10.56 -4.47 -17.53
N ARG A 170 -11.27 -3.95 -16.52
CA ARG A 170 -11.23 -2.52 -16.10
C ARG A 170 -10.54 -2.31 -14.76
N ARG A 171 -10.06 -3.38 -14.14
CA ARG A 171 -9.51 -3.37 -12.78
C ARG A 171 -8.28 -2.44 -12.67
N GLY A 172 -7.33 -2.54 -13.60
CA GLY A 172 -6.15 -1.68 -13.62
C GLY A 172 -6.49 -0.20 -13.75
N ALA A 173 -7.33 0.16 -14.72
CA ALA A 173 -7.73 1.56 -14.96
C ALA A 173 -8.51 2.14 -13.76
N PHE A 174 -9.41 1.36 -13.14
CA PHE A 174 -10.16 1.80 -11.97
C PHE A 174 -9.26 2.08 -10.76
N PHE A 175 -8.37 1.13 -10.42
CA PHE A 175 -7.47 1.32 -9.28
C PHE A 175 -6.44 2.42 -9.53
N ALA A 176 -5.94 2.58 -10.76
CA ALA A 176 -5.04 3.68 -11.10
C ALA A 176 -5.74 5.04 -10.93
N SER A 177 -6.99 5.19 -11.41
CA SER A 177 -7.78 6.40 -11.22
C SER A 177 -8.05 6.68 -9.74
N ARG A 178 -8.45 5.65 -8.98
CA ARG A 178 -8.70 5.76 -7.53
C ARG A 178 -7.42 6.19 -6.78
N THR A 179 -6.29 5.53 -7.04
CA THR A 179 -5.01 5.88 -6.42
C THR A 179 -4.58 7.31 -6.73
N ARG A 180 -4.77 7.76 -7.98
CA ARG A 180 -4.47 9.15 -8.36
C ARG A 180 -5.30 10.15 -7.56
N LEU A 181 -6.62 9.93 -7.46
CA LEU A 181 -7.51 10.78 -6.66
C LEU A 181 -7.12 10.79 -5.18
N THR A 182 -6.83 9.62 -4.62
CA THR A 182 -6.36 9.48 -3.23
C THR A 182 -5.07 10.26 -2.99
N MET A 183 -4.08 10.12 -3.87
CA MET A 183 -2.80 10.84 -3.73
C MET A 183 -2.97 12.34 -3.83
N MET A 184 -3.74 12.84 -4.80
CA MET A 184 -4.01 14.27 -4.92
C MET A 184 -4.71 14.83 -3.68
N ALA A 185 -5.75 14.14 -3.20
CA ALA A 185 -6.44 14.54 -1.98
C ALA A 185 -5.49 14.52 -0.77
N SER A 186 -4.68 13.47 -0.61
CA SER A 186 -3.72 13.37 0.48
C SER A 186 -2.67 14.50 0.46
N LEU A 187 -2.14 14.83 -0.71
CA LEU A 187 -1.15 15.92 -0.84
C LEU A 187 -1.75 17.28 -0.47
N LEU A 188 -2.95 17.58 -0.97
CA LEU A 188 -3.65 18.84 -0.66
C LEU A 188 -4.00 18.95 0.83
N VAL A 189 -4.52 17.87 1.42
CA VAL A 189 -4.89 17.84 2.83
C VAL A 189 -3.65 17.92 3.73
N PHE A 190 -2.57 17.25 3.35
CA PHE A 190 -1.33 17.29 4.12
C PHE A 190 -0.67 18.68 4.07
N ALA A 191 -0.61 19.31 2.88
CA ALA A 191 -0.11 20.68 2.74
C ALA A 191 -0.99 21.69 3.50
N GLY A 192 -2.33 21.57 3.37
CA GLY A 192 -3.28 22.40 4.11
C GLY A 192 -3.19 22.21 5.63
N GLY A 193 -2.96 20.96 6.07
CA GLY A 193 -2.75 20.65 7.50
C GLY A 193 -1.48 21.28 8.06
N GLY A 194 -0.38 21.24 7.31
CA GLY A 194 0.86 21.91 7.68
C GLY A 194 0.71 23.43 7.77
N ALA A 195 0.01 24.05 6.78
CA ALA A 195 -0.30 25.47 6.80
C ALA A 195 -1.20 25.87 7.99
N LEU A 196 -2.25 25.06 8.26
CA LEU A 196 -3.15 25.27 9.41
C LEU A 196 -2.38 25.24 10.73
N LEU A 197 -1.51 24.26 10.92
CA LEU A 197 -0.70 24.14 12.12
C LEU A 197 0.29 25.31 12.27
N SER A 198 0.93 25.71 11.18
CA SER A 198 1.84 26.87 11.21
C SER A 198 1.11 28.17 11.54
N LEU A 199 -0.11 28.39 11.00
CA LEU A 199 -0.95 29.53 11.37
C LEU A 199 -1.39 29.46 12.84
N SER A 200 -1.72 28.28 13.35
CA SER A 200 -2.09 28.13 14.77
C SER A 200 -0.89 28.30 15.70
N GLU A 201 0.32 27.99 15.24
CA GLU A 201 1.58 28.23 15.95
C GLU A 201 1.86 29.73 16.09
N THR A 202 1.75 30.49 14.99
CA THR A 202 1.92 31.96 15.04
C THR A 202 0.86 32.65 15.90
N ALA A 203 -0.36 32.06 15.97
CA ALA A 203 -1.43 32.54 16.83
C ALA A 203 -1.32 32.08 18.30
N GLY A 204 -0.34 31.26 18.67
CA GLY A 204 -0.15 30.73 20.03
C GLY A 204 -1.19 29.68 20.46
N VAL A 205 -1.98 29.11 19.51
CA VAL A 205 -3.07 28.18 19.79
C VAL A 205 -2.87 26.84 19.05
N VAL A 206 -1.67 26.28 19.13
CA VAL A 206 -1.28 25.04 18.40
C VAL A 206 -2.23 23.87 18.68
N TRP A 207 -2.73 23.73 19.91
CA TRP A 207 -3.69 22.71 20.29
C TRP A 207 -4.97 22.77 19.45
N LEU A 208 -5.45 24.00 19.13
CA LEU A 208 -6.64 24.20 18.29
C LEU A 208 -6.35 23.79 16.84
N GLY A 209 -5.14 24.02 16.35
CA GLY A 209 -4.68 23.54 15.05
C GLY A 209 -4.77 22.00 14.95
N PHE A 210 -4.25 21.28 15.95
CA PHE A 210 -4.36 19.81 15.99
C PHE A 210 -5.80 19.34 16.16
N ALA A 211 -6.59 19.97 17.04
CA ALA A 211 -8.00 19.63 17.21
C ALA A 211 -8.80 19.79 15.91
N THR A 212 -8.58 20.89 15.18
CA THR A 212 -9.23 21.15 13.89
C THR A 212 -8.81 20.14 12.85
N LEU A 213 -7.52 19.81 12.78
CA LEU A 213 -6.94 18.84 11.87
C LEU A 213 -7.56 17.44 12.10
N PHE A 214 -7.66 16.99 13.34
CA PHE A 214 -8.27 15.71 13.69
C PHE A 214 -9.80 15.74 13.51
N ALA A 215 -10.47 16.89 13.67
CA ALA A 215 -11.89 17.05 13.37
C ALA A 215 -12.15 16.89 11.85
N VAL A 216 -11.30 17.45 11.00
CA VAL A 216 -11.34 17.24 9.55
C VAL A 216 -11.14 15.74 9.22
N ALA A 217 -10.19 15.08 9.89
CA ALA A 217 -9.97 13.64 9.74
C ALA A 217 -11.19 12.82 10.15
N ALA A 218 -11.82 13.14 11.31
CA ALA A 218 -13.02 12.48 11.81
C ALA A 218 -14.20 12.63 10.84
N THR A 219 -14.39 13.86 10.33
CA THR A 219 -15.43 14.14 9.33
C THR A 219 -15.19 13.36 8.05
N GLY A 220 -13.96 13.35 7.54
CA GLY A 220 -13.58 12.54 6.38
C GLY A 220 -13.87 11.05 6.59
N ARG A 221 -13.55 10.51 7.78
CA ARG A 221 -13.82 9.09 8.10
C ARG A 221 -15.31 8.80 8.26
N LEU A 222 -16.06 9.70 8.85
CA LEU A 222 -17.51 9.58 8.96
C LEU A 222 -18.16 9.54 7.57
N ILE A 223 -17.76 10.43 6.67
CA ILE A 223 -18.23 10.43 5.27
C ILE A 223 -17.84 9.12 4.59
N SER A 224 -16.57 8.66 4.75
CA SER A 224 -16.09 7.39 4.21
C SER A 224 -16.93 6.20 4.71
N SER A 225 -17.24 6.12 6.01
CA SER A 225 -18.08 5.05 6.58
C SER A 225 -19.49 5.03 6.02
N ARG A 226 -20.11 6.21 5.83
CA ARG A 226 -21.41 6.37 5.16
C ARG A 226 -21.37 5.90 3.71
N LEU A 227 -20.35 6.30 2.95
CA LEU A 227 -20.19 5.88 1.56
C LEU A 227 -19.98 4.36 1.44
N LEU A 228 -19.19 3.76 2.33
CA LEU A 228 -19.01 2.31 2.42
C LEU A 228 -20.35 1.60 2.71
N HIS A 229 -21.18 2.15 3.60
CA HIS A 229 -22.50 1.60 3.88
C HIS A 229 -23.43 1.63 2.67
N LEU A 230 -23.38 2.68 1.85
CA LEU A 230 -24.20 2.84 0.63
C LEU A 230 -23.71 1.99 -0.55
N MET A 231 -22.48 1.47 -0.52
CA MET A 231 -21.96 0.61 -1.58
C MET A 231 -22.63 -0.76 -1.58
N HIS A 232 -22.89 -1.29 -2.79
CA HIS A 232 -23.49 -2.60 -2.96
C HIS A 232 -22.45 -3.71 -2.75
N ASP A 233 -22.82 -4.79 -2.04
CA ASP A 233 -22.06 -6.03 -1.96
C ASP A 233 -22.78 -7.14 -2.74
N PRO A 234 -22.25 -7.58 -3.89
CA PRO A 234 -22.91 -8.60 -4.72
C PRO A 234 -22.85 -10.00 -4.11
N ASP A 235 -21.97 -10.22 -3.13
CA ASP A 235 -21.77 -11.52 -2.50
C ASP A 235 -21.63 -11.35 -0.98
N PRO A 236 -22.78 -11.19 -0.28
CA PRO A 236 -22.78 -10.95 1.16
C PRO A 236 -22.47 -12.20 1.99
N ARG A 237 -22.32 -13.38 1.35
CA ARG A 237 -22.08 -14.64 2.08
C ARG A 237 -20.60 -14.82 2.36
N PRO A 238 -20.23 -15.29 3.58
CA PRO A 238 -18.86 -15.66 3.85
C PRO A 238 -18.44 -16.83 2.93
N HIS A 239 -17.22 -16.78 2.41
CA HIS A 239 -16.66 -17.87 1.59
C HIS A 239 -16.51 -19.10 2.47
N ARG A 240 -17.47 -20.02 2.41
CA ARG A 240 -17.49 -21.27 3.18
C ARG A 240 -16.44 -22.29 2.77
N GLU A 241 -15.72 -22.04 1.68
CA GLU A 241 -14.69 -22.93 1.18
C GLU A 241 -13.40 -22.81 1.99
N ARG A 242 -13.13 -23.83 2.79
CA ARG A 242 -11.98 -24.07 3.67
C ARG A 242 -12.00 -23.26 4.98
N ARG A 243 -12.77 -23.74 5.94
CA ARG A 243 -12.56 -23.44 7.37
C ARG A 243 -11.19 -23.94 7.83
N LYS A 244 -10.12 -23.23 7.50
CA LYS A 244 -8.81 -23.48 8.10
C LYS A 244 -8.80 -22.84 9.47
N GLY A 245 -8.58 -23.63 10.49
CA GLY A 245 -8.41 -23.12 11.86
C GLY A 245 -7.28 -22.08 11.92
N PHE A 246 -7.39 -21.09 12.78
CA PHE A 246 -6.41 -20.02 12.97
C PHE A 246 -4.97 -20.56 13.14
N LEU A 247 -4.82 -21.62 13.96
CA LEU A 247 -3.53 -22.30 14.17
C LEU A 247 -2.94 -22.91 12.90
N ASN A 248 -3.79 -23.42 11.99
CA ASN A 248 -3.32 -23.93 10.71
C ASN A 248 -2.81 -22.81 9.80
N SER A 249 -3.38 -21.61 9.87
CA SER A 249 -2.86 -20.44 9.15
C SER A 249 -1.47 -20.05 9.69
N ILE A 250 -1.28 -20.00 10.99
CA ILE A 250 0.03 -19.74 11.61
C ILE A 250 1.05 -20.84 11.24
N ARG A 251 0.64 -22.11 11.24
CA ARG A 251 1.52 -23.22 10.84
C ARG A 251 1.94 -23.09 9.37
N GLN A 252 1.03 -22.67 8.48
CA GLN A 252 1.34 -22.41 7.07
C GLN A 252 2.31 -21.22 6.90
N LEU A 253 2.13 -20.14 7.67
CA LEU A 253 3.06 -19.01 7.70
C LEU A 253 4.48 -19.47 8.08
N ARG A 254 4.58 -20.29 9.14
CA ARG A 254 5.88 -20.84 9.55
C ARG A 254 6.47 -21.80 8.51
N ALA A 255 5.64 -22.62 7.88
CA ALA A 255 6.07 -23.55 6.84
C ALA A 255 6.61 -22.82 5.60
N SER A 256 6.09 -21.64 5.25
CA SER A 256 6.59 -20.84 4.11
C SER A 256 8.06 -20.40 4.28
N LEU A 257 8.55 -20.28 5.51
CA LEU A 257 9.94 -19.92 5.82
C LEU A 257 10.94 -21.07 5.61
N HIS A 258 10.49 -22.30 5.30
CA HIS A 258 11.38 -23.41 4.94
C HIS A 258 11.97 -23.24 3.53
N ASP A 259 11.31 -22.50 2.64
CA ASP A 259 11.87 -22.14 1.36
C ASP A 259 13.01 -21.15 1.53
N LYS A 260 14.22 -21.55 1.13
CA LYS A 260 15.44 -20.75 1.30
C LYS A 260 15.35 -19.41 0.57
N THR A 261 14.87 -19.38 -0.67
CA THR A 261 14.79 -18.16 -1.49
C THR A 261 13.81 -17.16 -0.88
N PHE A 262 12.63 -17.64 -0.49
CA PHE A 262 11.62 -16.80 0.17
C PHE A 262 12.10 -16.35 1.55
N ARG A 263 12.73 -17.22 2.32
CA ARG A 263 13.28 -16.90 3.64
C ARG A 263 14.33 -15.80 3.56
N ASP A 264 15.33 -15.96 2.70
CA ASP A 264 16.42 -14.97 2.56
C ASP A 264 15.88 -13.61 2.09
N TYR A 265 14.93 -13.60 1.15
CA TYR A 265 14.23 -12.40 0.72
C TYR A 265 13.40 -11.76 1.86
N SER A 266 12.63 -12.56 2.59
CA SER A 266 11.75 -12.06 3.65
C SER A 266 12.54 -11.50 4.83
N PHE A 267 13.64 -12.14 5.22
CA PHE A 267 14.54 -11.61 6.24
C PHE A 267 15.25 -10.32 5.80
N PHE A 268 15.59 -10.22 4.52
CA PHE A 268 16.15 -8.98 3.98
C PHE A 268 15.16 -7.82 4.05
N VAL A 269 13.93 -8.00 3.53
CA VAL A 269 12.92 -6.93 3.54
C VAL A 269 12.53 -6.57 4.96
N ALA A 270 12.30 -7.55 5.82
CA ALA A 270 11.99 -7.32 7.23
C ALA A 270 13.14 -6.63 7.96
N GLY A 271 14.38 -7.11 7.78
CA GLY A 271 15.57 -6.50 8.37
C GLY A 271 15.79 -5.06 7.92
N MET A 272 15.65 -4.77 6.62
CA MET A 272 15.76 -3.41 6.09
C MET A 272 14.69 -2.49 6.68
N GLN A 273 13.42 -2.92 6.71
CA GLN A 273 12.34 -2.14 7.29
C GLN A 273 12.50 -1.95 8.80
N GLY A 274 12.96 -2.98 9.51
CA GLY A 274 13.26 -2.89 10.94
C GLY A 274 14.37 -1.87 11.24
N VAL A 275 15.46 -1.93 10.50
CA VAL A 275 16.58 -0.98 10.68
C VAL A 275 16.18 0.45 10.28
N VAL A 276 15.35 0.60 9.25
CA VAL A 276 14.78 1.91 8.87
C VAL A 276 13.91 2.47 9.99
N ALA A 277 13.14 1.63 10.66
CA ALA A 277 12.27 2.03 11.76
C ALA A 277 13.05 2.58 12.98
N ILE A 278 14.33 2.25 13.14
CA ILE A 278 15.20 2.82 14.19
C ILE A 278 15.24 4.35 14.11
N SER A 279 15.39 4.90 12.90
CA SER A 279 15.53 6.36 12.72
C SER A 279 14.25 7.05 12.24
N ALA A 280 13.25 6.34 11.76
CA ALA A 280 12.08 6.92 11.10
C ALA A 280 11.37 8.03 11.93
N PRO A 281 11.01 7.85 13.21
CA PRO A 281 10.35 8.89 13.98
C PRO A 281 11.28 10.06 14.30
N PHE A 282 12.59 9.84 14.35
CA PHE A 282 13.58 10.83 14.77
C PHE A 282 13.92 11.87 13.71
N PHE A 283 13.58 11.63 12.44
CA PHE A 283 13.64 12.69 11.42
C PHE A 283 12.62 13.80 11.70
N ALA A 284 11.42 13.45 12.17
CA ALA A 284 10.43 14.44 12.59
C ALA A 284 10.89 15.21 13.85
N VAL A 285 11.46 14.49 14.83
CA VAL A 285 12.02 15.11 16.05
C VAL A 285 13.14 16.08 15.68
N TYR A 286 14.06 15.68 14.81
CA TYR A 286 15.16 16.53 14.36
C TYR A 286 14.66 17.81 13.67
N MET A 287 13.68 17.69 12.74
CA MET A 287 13.12 18.86 12.05
C MET A 287 12.39 19.83 13.00
N LEU A 288 11.46 19.31 13.81
CA LEU A 288 10.57 20.15 14.61
C LEU A 288 11.20 20.61 15.92
N ARG A 289 12.05 19.79 16.56
CA ARG A 289 12.64 20.09 17.87
C ARG A 289 14.03 20.69 17.78
N ASP A 290 14.92 20.11 16.95
CA ASP A 290 16.32 20.52 16.90
C ASP A 290 16.57 21.63 15.88
N LEU A 291 15.88 21.59 14.73
CA LEU A 291 15.97 22.60 13.67
C LEU A 291 14.91 23.71 13.78
N HIS A 292 13.91 23.54 14.65
CA HIS A 292 12.80 24.48 14.83
C HIS A 292 12.05 24.81 13.52
N PHE A 293 11.91 23.83 12.64
CA PHE A 293 11.11 24.00 11.42
C PHE A 293 9.65 24.24 11.78
N THR A 294 9.01 25.12 11.04
CA THR A 294 7.56 25.30 11.09
C THR A 294 6.85 24.01 10.65
N TYR A 295 5.62 23.80 11.10
CA TYR A 295 4.82 22.66 10.66
C TYR A 295 4.58 22.65 9.14
N PHE A 296 4.61 23.81 8.50
CA PHE A 296 4.52 23.92 7.04
C PHE A 296 5.79 23.39 6.35
N GLU A 297 6.97 23.79 6.80
CA GLU A 297 8.26 23.31 6.29
C GLU A 297 8.41 21.79 6.49
N TYR A 298 8.01 21.28 7.66
CA TYR A 298 7.94 19.84 7.93
C TYR A 298 7.05 19.12 6.92
N SER A 299 5.85 19.63 6.66
CA SER A 299 4.91 19.05 5.71
C SER A 299 5.43 19.10 4.29
N LEU A 300 6.02 20.22 3.88
CA LEU A 300 6.59 20.40 2.54
C LEU A 300 7.76 19.44 2.30
N ASN A 301 8.60 19.23 3.31
CA ASN A 301 9.70 18.28 3.26
C ASN A 301 9.20 16.83 3.03
N ALA A 302 8.18 16.40 3.76
CA ALA A 302 7.57 15.08 3.56
C ALA A 302 6.86 14.96 2.20
N ILE A 303 6.16 16.01 1.76
CA ILE A 303 5.49 16.07 0.44
C ILE A 303 6.50 15.90 -0.69
N ALA A 304 7.68 16.50 -0.60
CA ALA A 304 8.73 16.36 -1.61
C ALA A 304 9.10 14.89 -1.85
N SER A 305 9.23 14.10 -0.80
CA SER A 305 9.49 12.66 -0.92
C SER A 305 8.32 11.91 -1.57
N ILE A 306 7.09 12.17 -1.14
CA ILE A 306 5.88 11.51 -1.66
C ILE A 306 5.67 11.83 -3.15
N VAL A 307 5.81 13.09 -3.54
CA VAL A 307 5.69 13.53 -4.94
C VAL A 307 6.77 12.87 -5.80
N THR A 308 8.01 12.85 -5.31
CA THR A 308 9.11 12.19 -6.04
C THR A 308 8.88 10.71 -6.19
N GLN A 309 8.42 10.02 -5.15
CA GLN A 309 8.04 8.60 -5.25
C GLN A 309 7.00 8.38 -6.35
N PHE A 310 5.96 9.20 -6.38
CA PHE A 310 4.90 9.09 -7.39
C PHE A 310 5.41 9.33 -8.81
N LEU A 311 6.18 10.38 -9.04
CA LEU A 311 6.71 10.74 -10.36
C LEU A 311 7.69 9.69 -10.89
N THR A 312 8.50 9.10 -10.01
CA THR A 312 9.55 8.16 -10.38
C THR A 312 9.08 6.70 -10.47
N LEU A 313 7.87 6.39 -10.00
CA LEU A 313 7.34 5.02 -10.02
C LEU A 313 7.26 4.42 -11.44
N SER A 314 6.82 5.21 -12.42
CA SER A 314 6.75 4.78 -13.84
C SER A 314 8.13 4.58 -14.46
N PHE A 315 9.12 5.36 -14.03
CA PHE A 315 10.52 5.19 -14.44
C PHE A 315 11.06 3.86 -13.94
N TRP A 316 10.91 3.58 -12.64
CA TRP A 316 11.33 2.31 -12.04
C TRP A 316 10.59 1.11 -12.62
N GLY A 317 9.29 1.24 -12.95
CA GLY A 317 8.52 0.18 -13.61
C GLY A 317 9.15 -0.24 -14.92
N ARG A 318 9.42 0.71 -15.83
CA ARG A 318 10.10 0.44 -17.11
C ARG A 318 11.50 -0.13 -16.91
N PHE A 319 12.16 0.29 -15.86
CA PHE A 319 13.51 -0.15 -15.55
C PHE A 319 13.54 -1.60 -15.03
N THR A 320 12.62 -1.96 -14.14
CA THR A 320 12.45 -3.34 -13.64
C THR A 320 12.02 -4.30 -14.75
N ASP A 321 11.15 -3.85 -15.68
CA ASP A 321 10.75 -4.66 -16.83
C ASP A 321 11.93 -4.98 -17.76
N ARG A 322 12.85 -4.05 -17.93
CA ARG A 322 14.01 -4.19 -18.82
C ARG A 322 15.17 -4.96 -18.19
N PHE A 323 15.48 -4.69 -16.92
CA PHE A 323 16.71 -5.16 -16.27
C PHE A 323 16.47 -6.17 -15.14
N GLY A 324 15.22 -6.36 -14.72
CA GLY A 324 14.84 -7.23 -13.62
C GLY A 324 14.74 -6.52 -12.26
N ASN A 325 13.93 -7.12 -11.39
CA ASN A 325 13.65 -6.56 -10.05
C ASN A 325 14.87 -6.62 -9.14
N ARG A 326 15.69 -7.67 -9.26
CA ARG A 326 16.90 -7.86 -8.46
C ARG A 326 17.86 -6.68 -8.54
N ILE A 327 18.17 -6.21 -9.76
CA ILE A 327 19.16 -5.16 -9.98
C ILE A 327 18.69 -3.84 -9.35
N VAL A 328 17.42 -3.48 -9.54
CA VAL A 328 16.83 -2.28 -8.94
C VAL A 328 16.84 -2.39 -7.41
N MET A 329 16.44 -3.54 -6.87
CA MET A 329 16.45 -3.78 -5.43
C MET A 329 17.86 -3.66 -4.84
N GLN A 330 18.89 -4.23 -5.51
CA GLN A 330 20.29 -4.13 -5.08
C GLN A 330 20.81 -2.69 -5.14
N PHE A 331 20.50 -1.94 -6.20
CA PHE A 331 20.87 -0.54 -6.32
C PHE A 331 20.24 0.30 -5.21
N CYS A 332 18.93 0.18 -5.02
CA CYS A 332 18.22 0.94 -4.00
C CYS A 332 18.68 0.57 -2.59
N CYS A 333 18.90 -0.72 -2.29
CA CYS A 333 19.33 -1.14 -0.96
C CYS A 333 20.74 -0.66 -0.59
N LEU A 334 21.62 -0.44 -1.57
CA LEU A 334 22.94 0.17 -1.35
C LEU A 334 22.87 1.70 -1.17
N THR A 335 21.83 2.34 -1.73
CA THR A 335 21.66 3.79 -1.64
C THR A 335 20.90 4.20 -0.36
N ILE A 336 19.97 3.36 0.14
CA ILE A 336 19.19 3.63 1.36
C ILE A 336 20.07 3.97 2.60
N PRO A 337 21.22 3.35 2.85
CA PRO A 337 22.12 3.70 3.96
C PRO A 337 22.69 5.11 3.89
N VAL A 338 22.83 5.67 2.70
CA VAL A 338 23.37 7.02 2.49
C VAL A 338 22.40 8.11 2.98
N ILE A 339 21.09 7.84 2.94
CA ILE A 339 20.06 8.84 3.28
C ILE A 339 20.26 9.42 4.70
N PRO A 340 20.38 8.61 5.79
CA PRO A 340 20.61 9.17 7.13
C PRO A 340 21.90 9.99 7.24
N VAL A 341 22.95 9.61 6.47
CA VAL A 341 24.22 10.36 6.44
C VAL A 341 24.02 11.73 5.79
N LEU A 342 23.26 11.80 4.70
CA LEU A 342 22.92 13.08 4.06
C LEU A 342 22.21 14.04 5.01
N TRP A 343 21.37 13.55 5.91
CA TRP A 343 20.68 14.36 6.92
C TRP A 343 21.63 15.02 7.94
N MET A 344 22.84 14.47 8.10
CA MET A 344 23.84 14.99 9.03
C MET A 344 24.70 16.12 8.45
N ILE A 345 24.71 16.31 7.11
CA ILE A 345 25.62 17.24 6.43
C ILE A 345 25.21 18.69 6.63
N SER A 346 23.95 19.05 6.39
CA SER A 346 23.48 20.43 6.50
C SER A 346 22.08 20.52 7.12
N PRO A 347 21.81 21.50 7.99
CA PRO A 347 20.51 21.77 8.56
C PRO A 347 19.63 22.64 7.64
N ASP A 348 20.16 23.11 6.50
CA ASP A 348 19.45 23.99 5.58
C ASP A 348 18.17 23.34 5.02
N PHE A 349 17.08 24.08 5.01
CA PHE A 349 15.78 23.60 4.57
C PHE A 349 15.79 23.13 3.11
N TYR A 350 16.40 23.90 2.20
CA TYR A 350 16.42 23.56 0.77
C TYR A 350 17.32 22.35 0.51
N TYR A 351 18.42 22.24 1.27
CA TYR A 351 19.26 21.04 1.22
C TYR A 351 18.49 19.79 1.69
N LEU A 352 17.79 19.87 2.82
CA LEU A 352 16.99 18.73 3.33
C LEU A 352 15.82 18.39 2.40
N LEU A 353 15.25 19.39 1.72
CA LEU A 353 14.25 19.17 0.67
C LEU A 353 14.84 18.35 -0.50
N LEU A 354 16.07 18.67 -0.92
CA LEU A 354 16.79 17.89 -1.94
C LEU A 354 17.05 16.45 -1.46
N VAL A 355 17.47 16.28 -0.20
CA VAL A 355 17.68 14.94 0.39
C VAL A 355 16.37 14.13 0.36
N GLN A 356 15.22 14.75 0.60
CA GLN A 356 13.92 14.08 0.51
C GLN A 356 13.53 13.72 -0.93
N VAL A 357 13.91 14.52 -1.90
CA VAL A 357 13.75 14.14 -3.34
C VAL A 357 14.59 12.90 -3.65
N VAL A 358 15.84 12.84 -3.22
CA VAL A 358 16.70 11.66 -3.37
C VAL A 358 16.11 10.45 -2.64
N SER A 359 15.64 10.65 -1.42
CA SER A 359 14.97 9.63 -0.61
C SER A 359 13.75 9.07 -1.34
N GLY A 360 12.87 9.95 -1.85
CA GLY A 360 11.69 9.55 -2.60
C GLY A 360 12.00 8.73 -3.85
N LEU A 361 13.03 9.11 -4.60
CA LEU A 361 13.50 8.36 -5.77
C LEU A 361 13.93 6.93 -5.39
N VAL A 362 14.73 6.79 -4.35
CA VAL A 362 15.27 5.50 -3.92
C VAL A 362 14.18 4.61 -3.32
N TRP A 363 13.30 5.17 -2.50
CA TRP A 363 12.20 4.43 -1.87
C TRP A 363 11.16 3.93 -2.87
N SER A 364 10.86 4.69 -3.94
CA SER A 364 9.95 4.21 -4.98
C SER A 364 10.51 3.00 -5.71
N GLY A 365 11.80 3.00 -6.04
CA GLY A 365 12.48 1.86 -6.66
C GLY A 365 12.54 0.64 -5.74
N PHE A 366 12.87 0.84 -4.47
CA PHE A 366 12.92 -0.22 -3.48
C PHE A 366 11.54 -0.87 -3.28
N SER A 367 10.50 -0.07 -3.04
CA SER A 367 9.14 -0.58 -2.79
C SER A 367 8.58 -1.34 -4.00
N LEU A 368 8.77 -0.81 -5.21
CA LEU A 368 8.31 -1.47 -6.42
C LEU A 368 9.06 -2.78 -6.68
N SER A 369 10.40 -2.74 -6.60
CA SER A 369 11.22 -3.91 -6.92
C SER A 369 11.04 -5.04 -5.90
N THR A 370 10.90 -4.74 -4.61
CA THR A 370 10.62 -5.73 -3.57
C THR A 370 9.24 -6.35 -3.76
N ALA A 371 8.19 -5.54 -4.02
CA ALA A 371 6.85 -6.07 -4.28
C ALA A 371 6.84 -7.01 -5.51
N ASN A 372 7.48 -6.60 -6.61
CA ASN A 372 7.54 -7.39 -7.83
C ASN A 372 8.41 -8.65 -7.67
N TYR A 373 9.51 -8.57 -6.92
CA TYR A 373 10.38 -9.72 -6.68
C TYR A 373 9.67 -10.87 -5.94
N LEU A 374 8.73 -10.55 -5.06
CA LEU A 374 7.89 -11.56 -4.41
C LEU A 374 7.03 -12.33 -5.42
N TYR A 375 6.51 -11.64 -6.46
CA TYR A 375 5.80 -12.31 -7.57
C TYR A 375 6.74 -13.17 -8.42
N ASP A 376 7.98 -12.72 -8.64
CA ASP A 376 8.96 -13.47 -9.44
C ASP A 376 9.36 -14.79 -8.76
N ILE A 377 9.50 -14.81 -7.43
CA ILE A 377 9.85 -16.03 -6.68
C ILE A 377 8.64 -16.92 -6.38
N ARG A 378 7.40 -16.38 -6.47
CA ARG A 378 6.14 -17.11 -6.21
C ARG A 378 5.07 -16.79 -7.25
N PRO A 379 5.20 -17.34 -8.47
CA PRO A 379 4.25 -17.08 -9.56
C PRO A 379 2.90 -17.78 -9.36
N GLN A 380 2.81 -18.80 -8.49
CA GLN A 380 1.58 -19.56 -8.24
C GLN A 380 0.62 -18.75 -7.35
N ARG A 381 -0.55 -18.42 -7.91
CA ARG A 381 -1.56 -17.59 -7.23
C ARG A 381 -2.16 -18.21 -5.96
N SER A 382 -2.20 -19.55 -5.86
CA SER A 382 -2.79 -20.28 -4.72
C SER A 382 -2.06 -20.00 -3.40
N ASP A 383 -0.73 -19.86 -3.45
CA ASP A 383 0.12 -19.78 -2.26
C ASP A 383 0.61 -18.36 -1.97
N PHE A 384 0.51 -17.46 -2.96
CA PHE A 384 1.01 -16.08 -2.87
C PHE A 384 0.50 -15.34 -1.61
N ALA A 385 -0.78 -15.50 -1.28
CA ALA A 385 -1.38 -14.83 -0.13
C ALA A 385 -0.74 -15.25 1.20
N VAL A 386 -0.37 -16.53 1.34
CA VAL A 386 0.30 -17.05 2.55
C VAL A 386 1.71 -16.48 2.66
N TYR A 387 2.46 -16.45 1.57
CA TYR A 387 3.82 -15.89 1.53
C TYR A 387 3.83 -14.38 1.79
N ALA A 388 2.90 -13.63 1.19
CA ALA A 388 2.75 -12.19 1.45
C ALA A 388 2.36 -11.90 2.90
N ALA A 389 1.47 -12.71 3.50
CA ALA A 389 1.10 -12.59 4.91
C ALA A 389 2.27 -12.92 5.84
N ALA A 390 3.06 -13.95 5.54
CA ALA A 390 4.25 -14.32 6.30
C ALA A 390 5.29 -13.20 6.29
N GLN A 391 5.55 -12.60 5.12
CA GLN A 391 6.45 -11.47 5.00
C GLN A 391 5.94 -10.25 5.76
N SER A 392 4.65 -9.91 5.66
CA SER A 392 4.07 -8.78 6.40
C SER A 392 4.18 -8.96 7.90
N ALA A 393 3.93 -10.16 8.42
CA ALA A 393 4.07 -10.46 9.84
C ALA A 393 5.52 -10.33 10.32
N LEU A 394 6.47 -10.89 9.54
CA LEU A 394 7.90 -10.77 9.86
C LEU A 394 8.37 -9.32 9.83
N THR A 395 7.92 -8.56 8.85
CA THR A 395 8.22 -7.12 8.73
C THR A 395 7.66 -6.33 9.91
N ALA A 396 6.44 -6.61 10.36
CA ALA A 396 5.85 -5.93 11.52
C ALA A 396 6.63 -6.20 12.81
N VAL A 397 7.09 -7.45 13.03
CA VAL A 397 7.94 -7.80 14.17
C VAL A 397 9.28 -7.07 14.09
N ALA A 398 9.89 -7.02 12.90
CA ALA A 398 11.16 -6.32 12.70
C ALA A 398 11.03 -4.80 12.91
N ILE A 399 9.95 -4.18 12.43
CA ILE A 399 9.66 -2.75 12.66
C ILE A 399 9.46 -2.50 14.16
N PHE A 400 8.71 -3.37 14.85
CA PHE A 400 8.52 -3.25 16.31
C PHE A 400 9.86 -3.27 17.04
N ALA A 401 10.71 -4.25 16.77
CA ALA A 401 12.02 -4.37 17.36
C ALA A 401 12.91 -3.17 17.03
N GLY A 402 12.93 -2.76 15.74
CA GLY A 402 13.72 -1.63 15.26
C GLY A 402 13.31 -0.31 15.86
N ALA A 403 12.01 0.03 15.86
CA ALA A 403 11.51 1.28 16.42
C ALA A 403 11.71 1.37 17.95
N THR A 404 11.53 0.23 18.67
CA THR A 404 11.83 0.15 20.11
C THR A 404 13.32 0.37 20.35
N LEU A 405 14.20 -0.31 19.60
CA LEU A 405 15.64 -0.12 19.68
C LEU A 405 16.04 1.34 19.37
N GLY A 406 15.41 1.94 18.36
CA GLY A 406 15.61 3.34 18.02
C GLY A 406 15.26 4.29 19.19
N GLY A 407 14.14 4.03 19.87
CA GLY A 407 13.74 4.76 21.07
C GLY A 407 14.77 4.65 22.21
N LEU A 408 15.31 3.44 22.44
CA LEU A 408 16.35 3.21 23.45
C LEU A 408 17.66 3.91 23.07
N ILE A 409 18.12 3.80 21.83
CA ILE A 409 19.34 4.48 21.36
C ILE A 409 19.17 6.01 21.49
N ALA A 410 18.01 6.55 21.08
CA ALA A 410 17.76 7.97 21.17
C ALA A 410 17.66 8.49 22.60
N ALA A 411 17.14 7.67 23.54
CA ALA A 411 17.12 7.99 24.96
C ALA A 411 18.52 8.03 25.58
N GLY A 412 19.41 7.12 25.16
CA GLY A 412 20.80 7.07 25.61
C GLY A 412 21.74 8.02 24.85
N ALA A 413 21.31 8.56 23.71
CA ALA A 413 22.16 9.39 22.84
C ALA A 413 22.72 10.66 23.54
N PRO A 414 21.99 11.41 24.37
CA PRO A 414 22.56 12.56 25.08
C PRO A 414 23.73 12.17 25.98
N VAL A 415 23.60 11.09 26.76
CA VAL A 415 24.66 10.61 27.67
C VAL A 415 25.90 10.18 26.88
N LEU A 416 25.69 9.45 25.77
CA LEU A 416 26.79 9.02 24.90
C LEU A 416 27.47 10.23 24.23
N PHE A 417 26.69 11.23 23.86
CA PHE A 417 27.15 12.46 23.24
C PHE A 417 28.01 13.31 24.21
N GLU A 418 27.62 13.38 25.48
CA GLU A 418 28.42 14.03 26.53
C GLU A 418 29.71 13.27 26.83
N TRP A 419 29.62 11.93 26.92
CA TRP A 419 30.77 11.08 27.22
C TRP A 419 31.82 11.09 26.10
N LEU A 420 31.41 11.19 24.85
CA LEU A 420 32.25 11.31 23.67
C LEU A 420 32.45 12.79 23.28
N GLY A 421 32.99 13.60 24.16
CA GLY A 421 33.12 15.07 24.01
C GLY A 421 33.73 15.56 22.70
N PHE A 422 34.61 14.74 22.03
CA PHE A 422 35.11 15.06 20.70
C PHE A 422 34.03 15.05 19.61
N LEU A 423 32.90 14.34 19.80
CA LEU A 423 31.79 14.33 18.87
C LEU A 423 31.00 15.64 18.90
N GLN A 424 31.00 16.36 20.04
CA GLN A 424 30.28 17.63 20.18
C GLN A 424 30.78 18.68 19.18
N SER A 425 32.06 18.64 18.81
CA SER A 425 32.61 19.56 17.81
C SER A 425 32.18 19.26 16.38
N TRP A 426 31.73 18.01 16.11
CA TRP A 426 31.37 17.53 14.78
C TRP A 426 29.86 17.33 14.58
N MET A 427 29.13 17.01 15.65
CA MET A 427 27.72 16.67 15.61
C MET A 427 26.86 17.77 16.25
N ARG A 428 25.89 18.29 15.51
CA ARG A 428 24.97 19.36 15.95
C ARG A 428 23.83 18.89 16.84
N SER A 429 23.51 17.59 16.82
CA SER A 429 22.40 17.00 17.57
C SER A 429 22.78 15.61 18.08
N PRO A 430 22.39 15.23 19.30
CA PRO A 430 22.52 13.86 19.81
C PRO A 430 21.84 12.82 18.92
N LEU A 431 20.81 13.19 18.16
CA LEU A 431 20.10 12.29 17.24
C LEU A 431 20.99 11.78 16.09
N PHE A 432 22.11 12.44 15.80
CA PHE A 432 23.06 11.99 14.80
C PHE A 432 23.66 10.61 15.14
N VAL A 433 23.73 10.25 16.44
CA VAL A 433 24.08 8.90 16.87
C VAL A 433 23.10 7.87 16.31
N VAL A 434 21.79 8.18 16.38
CA VAL A 434 20.73 7.29 15.82
C VAL A 434 20.87 7.17 14.31
N PHE A 435 21.12 8.28 13.62
CA PHE A 435 21.28 8.30 12.15
C PHE A 435 22.51 7.53 11.71
N PHE A 436 23.64 7.67 12.42
CA PHE A 436 24.87 6.95 12.13
C PHE A 436 24.74 5.45 12.36
N VAL A 437 24.21 5.03 13.53
CA VAL A 437 23.96 3.62 13.83
C VAL A 437 23.03 3.00 12.79
N THR A 438 21.97 3.72 12.43
CA THR A 438 21.05 3.24 11.40
C THR A 438 21.71 3.12 10.03
N ALA A 439 22.59 4.04 9.63
CA ALA A 439 23.33 3.96 8.37
C ALA A 439 24.22 2.70 8.33
N ILE A 440 24.93 2.41 9.40
CA ILE A 440 25.76 1.20 9.53
C ILE A 440 24.88 -0.06 9.42
N LEU A 441 23.82 -0.14 10.21
CA LEU A 441 22.95 -1.33 10.22
C LEU A 441 22.26 -1.55 8.87
N ARG A 442 21.82 -0.48 8.18
CA ARG A 442 21.28 -0.57 6.81
C ARG A 442 22.33 -1.10 5.84
N THR A 443 23.59 -0.64 5.96
CA THR A 443 24.71 -1.12 5.15
C THR A 443 24.95 -2.61 5.39
N VAL A 444 24.96 -3.06 6.65
CA VAL A 444 25.15 -4.47 7.01
C VAL A 444 24.06 -5.33 6.39
N VAL A 445 22.78 -4.92 6.51
CA VAL A 445 21.64 -5.66 5.93
C VAL A 445 21.74 -5.68 4.40
N ALA A 446 22.10 -4.57 3.77
CA ALA A 446 22.28 -4.50 2.31
C ALA A 446 23.40 -5.44 1.83
N LEU A 447 24.56 -5.40 2.47
CA LEU A 447 25.71 -6.25 2.11
C LEU A 447 25.45 -7.73 2.39
N TRP A 448 24.72 -8.06 3.46
CA TRP A 448 24.30 -9.43 3.76
C TRP A 448 23.43 -10.04 2.66
N PHE A 449 22.50 -9.23 2.11
CA PHE A 449 21.57 -9.70 1.10
C PHE A 449 22.17 -9.75 -0.32
N LEU A 450 23.12 -8.87 -0.62
CA LEU A 450 23.69 -8.73 -1.97
C LEU A 450 24.10 -10.07 -2.63
N PRO A 451 24.85 -10.97 -1.95
CA PRO A 451 25.25 -12.27 -2.50
C PRO A 451 24.09 -13.29 -2.55
N ARG A 452 23.06 -13.11 -1.72
CA ARG A 452 21.93 -14.05 -1.57
C ARG A 452 20.78 -13.78 -2.53
N ALA A 453 20.78 -12.61 -3.16
CA ALA A 453 19.77 -12.27 -4.15
C ALA A 453 19.93 -13.14 -5.40
N ASN A 454 19.06 -14.11 -5.60
CA ASN A 454 19.00 -14.94 -6.79
C ASN A 454 17.94 -14.40 -7.75
N GLU A 455 18.19 -14.39 -9.05
CA GLU A 455 17.20 -13.99 -10.04
C GLU A 455 16.55 -15.25 -10.62
N PRO A 456 15.24 -15.47 -10.38
CA PRO A 456 14.56 -16.66 -10.86
C PRO A 456 14.40 -16.67 -12.39
N VAL A 457 14.39 -15.49 -13.01
CA VAL A 457 14.22 -15.34 -14.47
C VAL A 457 15.47 -14.65 -15.02
N PRO A 458 16.31 -15.34 -15.82
CA PRO A 458 17.52 -14.75 -16.38
C PRO A 458 17.17 -13.68 -17.42
N ARG A 459 17.37 -12.41 -17.08
CA ARG A 459 17.28 -11.27 -17.99
C ARG A 459 18.70 -10.77 -18.37
N ARG A 460 18.82 -9.99 -19.46
CA ARG A 460 20.12 -9.45 -19.90
C ARG A 460 20.79 -8.67 -18.77
N ARG A 461 22.00 -9.11 -18.35
CA ARG A 461 22.76 -8.52 -17.23
C ARG A 461 23.61 -7.33 -17.69
N PRO A 462 23.24 -6.07 -17.47
CA PRO A 462 24.18 -4.97 -17.54
C PRO A 462 25.07 -4.99 -16.28
N LYS A 463 26.34 -4.60 -16.43
CA LYS A 463 27.23 -4.38 -15.27
C LYS A 463 26.65 -3.22 -14.44
N VAL A 464 26.65 -3.34 -13.10
CA VAL A 464 26.12 -2.31 -12.16
C VAL A 464 26.73 -0.92 -12.43
N LEU A 465 28.01 -0.89 -12.82
CA LEU A 465 28.70 0.35 -13.20
C LEU A 465 28.09 1.04 -14.44
N GLN A 466 27.59 0.26 -15.42
CA GLN A 466 26.89 0.83 -16.60
C GLN A 466 25.52 1.40 -16.23
N LEU A 467 24.95 0.92 -15.14
CA LEU A 467 23.71 1.41 -14.59
C LEU A 467 23.91 2.81 -13.98
N ILE A 468 24.93 2.97 -13.14
CA ILE A 468 25.28 4.25 -12.50
C ILE A 468 25.59 5.30 -13.57
N LEU A 469 26.37 4.94 -14.61
CA LEU A 469 26.71 5.83 -15.71
C LEU A 469 25.53 6.17 -16.64
N ARG A 470 24.51 5.30 -16.73
CA ARG A 470 23.28 5.59 -17.49
C ARG A 470 22.24 6.35 -16.68
N VAL A 471 22.17 6.16 -15.38
CA VAL A 471 21.37 7.00 -14.48
C VAL A 471 21.96 8.41 -14.41
N SER A 472 23.27 8.58 -14.45
CA SER A 472 23.93 9.89 -14.48
C SER A 472 23.85 10.60 -15.84
N ARG A 473 23.59 9.89 -16.94
CA ARG A 473 23.23 10.52 -18.24
C ARG A 473 21.72 10.83 -18.26
N PHE A 474 21.32 11.74 -17.39
CA PHE A 474 19.96 12.22 -17.27
C PHE A 474 19.58 13.12 -18.45
N ASN A 475 19.21 12.52 -19.58
CA ASN A 475 18.27 13.12 -20.53
C ASN A 475 16.82 12.89 -20.11
N ALA A 476 16.57 12.66 -18.80
CA ALA A 476 15.28 12.24 -18.27
C ALA A 476 14.30 13.43 -18.12
N ILE A 477 14.78 14.66 -18.13
CA ILE A 477 13.90 15.84 -17.99
C ILE A 477 13.16 16.14 -19.29
N THR A 478 13.72 15.83 -20.45
CA THR A 478 13.07 16.03 -21.77
C THR A 478 12.14 14.90 -22.18
N GLY A 479 12.29 13.68 -21.63
CA GLY A 479 11.42 12.53 -21.95
C GLY A 479 10.07 12.54 -21.21
N VAL A 480 9.99 13.15 -20.04
CA VAL A 480 8.76 13.18 -19.24
C VAL A 480 7.73 14.20 -19.76
N SER A 481 8.17 15.27 -20.41
CA SER A 481 7.27 16.32 -20.95
C SER A 481 6.68 15.99 -22.32
N LEU A 482 7.31 15.11 -23.10
CA LEU A 482 6.88 14.82 -24.48
C LEU A 482 5.99 13.57 -24.60
N ASP A 483 6.16 12.56 -23.76
CA ASP A 483 5.30 11.37 -23.77
C ASP A 483 3.89 11.62 -23.21
N TRP A 484 3.69 12.66 -22.42
CA TRP A 484 2.37 13.03 -21.91
C TRP A 484 1.48 13.71 -22.97
N LEU A 485 2.08 14.28 -24.00
CA LEU A 485 1.39 14.89 -25.14
C LEU A 485 1.18 13.92 -26.31
N SER A 486 1.77 12.72 -26.31
CA SER A 486 1.69 11.75 -27.40
C SER A 486 0.63 10.65 -27.23
N VAL A 487 -0.39 10.84 -26.40
CA VAL A 487 -1.52 9.88 -26.24
C VAL A 487 -2.53 9.96 -27.40
N THR A 488 -2.14 10.43 -28.56
CA THR A 488 -2.92 10.32 -29.78
C THR A 488 -2.14 9.67 -30.91
N ARG A 489 -1.76 8.41 -30.73
CA ARG A 489 -1.44 7.56 -31.88
C ARG A 489 -2.53 6.51 -32.05
N LYS A 490 -3.42 6.76 -33.01
CA LYS A 490 -4.33 5.76 -33.58
C LYS A 490 -3.53 4.50 -33.97
N PRO A 491 -4.05 3.30 -33.72
CA PRO A 491 -3.46 2.08 -34.29
C PRO A 491 -3.52 2.18 -35.80
N SER A 492 -2.38 2.09 -36.46
CA SER A 492 -2.31 1.97 -37.91
C SER A 492 -3.00 0.67 -38.29
N ALA A 493 -4.04 0.79 -39.13
CA ALA A 493 -4.69 -0.33 -39.78
C ALA A 493 -3.66 -1.10 -40.60
N HIS A 494 -3.41 -2.36 -40.25
CA HIS A 494 -2.73 -3.30 -41.10
C HIS A 494 -3.59 -3.50 -42.35
N LYS A 495 -3.11 -3.02 -43.49
CA LYS A 495 -3.58 -3.35 -44.84
C LYS A 495 -3.50 -4.88 -44.99
N LYS A 496 -4.66 -5.53 -45.11
CA LYS A 496 -4.78 -6.86 -45.72
C LYS A 496 -4.43 -6.72 -47.19
N THR A 497 -3.28 -7.19 -47.61
CA THR A 497 -3.03 -7.55 -49.01
C THR A 497 -3.71 -8.87 -49.24
N ALA A 498 -4.76 -8.82 -50.06
CA ALA A 498 -5.32 -9.95 -50.75
C ALA A 498 -4.30 -10.44 -51.81
N SER A 499 -3.98 -11.73 -51.78
CA SER A 499 -3.52 -12.46 -52.95
C SER A 499 -4.46 -13.64 -53.15
N THR A 500 -5.31 -13.50 -54.14
CA THR A 500 -5.91 -14.58 -54.94
C THR A 500 -4.78 -15.36 -55.59
N ASP A 501 -4.87 -16.69 -55.56
CA ASP A 501 -4.94 -17.59 -56.68
C ASP A 501 -4.68 -19.03 -56.27
N SER A 502 -5.57 -19.79 -56.68
CA SER A 502 -5.71 -20.99 -57.54
C SER A 502 -5.59 -22.33 -56.86
N PHE A 503 -6.69 -23.02 -56.99
CA PHE A 503 -6.91 -24.45 -57.21
C PHE A 503 -5.67 -25.24 -57.66
N ASP A 504 -5.40 -26.41 -57.01
CA ASP A 504 -5.39 -27.68 -57.71
C ASP A 504 -5.35 -28.85 -56.71
N THR A 505 -6.33 -29.69 -56.87
CA THR A 505 -6.46 -31.18 -56.88
C THR A 505 -5.52 -32.02 -56.01
N ASP A 506 -6.16 -32.82 -55.15
CA ASP A 506 -5.75 -34.14 -54.63
C ASP A 506 -5.27 -35.12 -55.74
N PRO A 507 -4.46 -36.16 -55.46
CA PRO A 507 -5.02 -37.37 -54.84
C PRO A 507 -4.12 -38.11 -53.80
N GLU A 508 -4.82 -38.83 -52.93
CA GLU A 508 -4.38 -40.03 -52.19
C GLU A 508 -4.07 -41.22 -53.17
N PRO A 509 -3.68 -42.44 -52.65
CA PRO A 509 -2.78 -42.89 -51.60
C PRO A 509 -1.79 -43.98 -52.09
N GLN A 510 -0.98 -44.58 -51.23
CA GLN A 510 -0.67 -46.03 -51.08
C GLN A 510 0.68 -46.31 -50.43
N ASP A 511 0.59 -47.06 -49.36
CA ASP A 511 1.39 -48.22 -48.93
C ASP A 511 2.94 -48.20 -49.07
N GLU A 512 3.66 -48.16 -47.97
CA GLU A 512 4.37 -49.33 -47.38
C GLU A 512 4.84 -48.98 -45.95
#